data_babb7efa7269253712584c8fc141722c
#
_entry.id   babb7efa7269253712584c8fc141722c
#
_cell.length_a   1.000
_cell.length_b   1.000
_cell.length_c   1.000
_cell.angle_alpha   90.00
_cell.angle_beta   90.00
_cell.angle_gamma   90.00
#
_symmetry.space_group_name_H-M   'P 1'
#
loop_
_entity.id
_entity.type
_entity.pdbx_description
1 polymer ?
#
loop_
_entity_poly.entity_id
_entity_poly.type
_entity_poly.pdbx_seq_one_letter_code
_entity_poly.pdbx_strand_id
1 'polypeptide(L)'
;MITNAITLEQGVTVTQLKGKIYLLAADGSRKLLVEGDVLPKGAVIVSPDGGSFMGGNQSFNVQPAGQPSESAEEGDAPQLAQNGAPGTPSDINALQQAILGGADPTKTFEASAAGGAPAAGGGGVGGVAGASGNGGFVTIDRVGDATISQAGFDTTNPVDTGVIANALPGTDNQLIDLVPPVITVSAPDNTNDTTPTLTGTTDAPAGSIVTLLVTDANGNQQTLTATVNPNGTFTVDVVTPLAEGSYTVTASVTDPAGNTGNASDSGSVDSTAPSAPQVEIQDGADNVISANERENGVNVIIRLPGDAKVGDRLDVDWNGDGVPDSTTTLTASDIGKTQVILTIPTTDLPVNGPIRVDATLTDPVGNTSPKGTDNSVVNAAPLPGDDQFTVEEDGTVTINVLGNDTDADGDRLTISAINGQAIAEGGTVAISNGSVTLSNGQLIFTPAPNFNGDISFEYTITDGVNSSTAGVTGTVTPVNDAAIIAGDDIGAVTEDASPDVLTDTGVLTVTDVDGEDEVAFKT
;
A
#
# COMPACT_ATOMS: atom_id res chain seq x y z
N MET A 1 5.91 25.96 9.00
CA MET A 1 5.69 26.15 10.44
C MET A 1 4.47 25.33 10.82
N ILE A 2 4.57 24.47 11.81
CA ILE A 2 3.45 23.68 12.33
C ILE A 2 2.69 24.60 13.27
N THR A 3 1.55 25.14 12.82
CA THR A 3 0.85 26.21 13.51
C THR A 3 -0.17 25.76 14.54
N ASN A 4 -0.40 24.45 14.76
CA ASN A 4 -1.37 23.93 15.71
C ASN A 4 -0.81 22.73 16.50
N ALA A 5 0.27 22.97 17.25
CA ALA A 5 0.82 21.97 18.16
C ALA A 5 0.38 22.32 19.60
N ILE A 6 -0.04 21.32 20.36
CA ILE A 6 -0.31 21.44 21.80
C ILE A 6 0.92 20.95 22.57
N THR A 7 1.41 21.77 23.51
CA THR A 7 2.47 21.35 24.42
C THR A 7 1.85 20.99 25.78
N LEU A 8 2.15 19.81 26.29
CA LEU A 8 1.61 19.34 27.57
C LEU A 8 2.33 20.01 28.74
N GLU A 9 1.57 20.63 29.65
CA GLU A 9 2.13 21.25 30.86
C GLU A 9 2.47 20.24 31.98
N GLN A 10 1.91 19.04 31.90
CA GLN A 10 2.17 17.92 32.81
C GLN A 10 2.17 16.60 32.08
N GLY A 11 2.78 15.57 32.70
CA GLY A 11 2.76 14.21 32.13
C GLY A 11 1.37 13.60 32.25
N VAL A 12 0.92 12.91 31.16
CA VAL A 12 -0.40 12.30 31.12
C VAL A 12 -0.34 10.92 30.46
N THR A 13 -1.24 10.03 30.84
CA THR A 13 -1.46 8.76 30.14
C THR A 13 -2.64 8.93 29.19
N VAL A 14 -2.46 8.58 27.93
CA VAL A 14 -3.48 8.72 26.88
C VAL A 14 -4.59 7.72 27.09
N THR A 15 -5.83 8.20 27.15
CA THR A 15 -7.05 7.37 27.19
C THR A 15 -8.10 8.00 26.26
N GLN A 16 -9.06 7.22 25.79
CA GLN A 16 -10.16 7.67 24.91
C GLN A 16 -9.67 8.49 23.70
N LEU A 17 -8.74 7.91 22.94
CA LEU A 17 -8.16 8.53 21.76
C LEU A 17 -9.14 8.56 20.60
N LYS A 18 -9.37 9.75 20.01
CA LYS A 18 -10.18 9.95 18.80
C LYS A 18 -9.39 10.71 17.75
N GLY A 19 -9.31 10.16 16.55
CA GLY A 19 -8.53 10.73 15.43
C GLY A 19 -7.05 10.31 15.46
N LYS A 20 -6.31 10.70 14.41
CA LYS A 20 -4.87 10.42 14.30
C LYS A 20 -4.06 11.53 14.97
N ILE A 21 -3.50 11.25 16.12
CA ILE A 21 -2.70 12.20 16.90
C ILE A 21 -1.27 11.68 17.01
N TYR A 22 -0.30 12.58 16.86
CA TYR A 22 1.13 12.25 16.83
C TYR A 22 1.90 13.01 17.89
N LEU A 23 2.83 12.34 18.53
CA LEU A 23 3.90 12.95 19.32
C LEU A 23 5.00 13.42 18.37
N LEU A 24 5.38 14.70 18.47
CA LEU A 24 6.48 15.28 17.71
C LEU A 24 7.76 15.19 18.54
N ALA A 25 8.77 14.48 18.05
CA ALA A 25 10.09 14.43 18.68
C ALA A 25 10.95 15.65 18.31
N ALA A 26 12.02 15.90 19.06
CA ALA A 26 12.91 17.03 18.86
C ALA A 26 13.65 17.01 17.51
N ASP A 27 13.80 15.85 16.89
CA ASP A 27 14.38 15.63 15.57
C ASP A 27 13.37 15.84 14.42
N GLY A 28 12.10 16.17 14.74
CA GLY A 28 11.02 16.36 13.77
C GLY A 28 10.28 15.09 13.40
N SER A 29 10.68 13.92 13.89
CA SER A 29 9.97 12.66 13.67
C SER A 29 8.62 12.63 14.39
N ARG A 30 7.65 11.87 13.86
CA ARG A 30 6.30 11.76 14.42
C ARG A 30 5.99 10.33 14.81
N LYS A 31 5.62 10.12 16.06
CA LYS A 31 5.13 8.82 16.56
C LYS A 31 3.62 8.90 16.72
N LEU A 32 2.87 7.99 16.09
CA LEU A 32 1.43 7.87 16.28
C LEU A 32 1.14 7.48 17.74
N LEU A 33 0.22 8.21 18.39
CA LEU A 33 -0.22 7.89 19.74
C LEU A 33 -1.23 6.75 19.75
N VAL A 34 -1.14 5.92 20.77
CA VAL A 34 -2.11 4.86 21.05
C VAL A 34 -2.59 4.99 22.50
N GLU A 35 -3.76 4.43 22.80
CA GLU A 35 -4.27 4.40 24.18
C GLU A 35 -3.30 3.62 25.08
N GLY A 36 -2.99 4.18 26.23
CA GLY A 36 -1.99 3.66 27.16
C GLY A 36 -0.60 4.30 27.03
N ASP A 37 -0.32 5.08 25.98
CA ASP A 37 0.95 5.82 25.89
C ASP A 37 1.08 6.83 27.05
N VAL A 38 2.26 6.86 27.66
CA VAL A 38 2.59 7.83 28.73
C VAL A 38 3.39 8.97 28.12
N LEU A 39 2.81 10.16 28.15
CA LEU A 39 3.39 11.38 27.59
C LEU A 39 4.06 12.18 28.72
N PRO A 40 5.33 12.57 28.58
CA PRO A 40 6.01 13.41 29.59
C PRO A 40 5.54 14.87 29.51
N LYS A 41 5.78 15.62 30.59
CA LYS A 41 5.66 17.08 30.56
C LYS A 41 6.54 17.66 29.43
N GLY A 42 6.00 18.62 28.69
CA GLY A 42 6.67 19.24 27.54
C GLY A 42 6.52 18.46 26.22
N ALA A 43 5.78 17.34 26.22
CA ALA A 43 5.49 16.63 24.98
C ALA A 43 4.69 17.53 24.01
N VAL A 44 5.14 17.59 22.75
CA VAL A 44 4.49 18.36 21.69
C VAL A 44 3.63 17.41 20.86
N ILE A 45 2.35 17.73 20.72
CA ILE A 45 1.36 16.88 20.08
C ILE A 45 0.75 17.61 18.90
N VAL A 46 0.62 16.90 17.78
CA VAL A 46 0.07 17.43 16.53
C VAL A 46 -0.95 16.46 15.94
N SER A 47 -1.95 16.97 15.25
CA SER A 47 -2.87 16.18 14.46
C SER A 47 -3.10 16.85 13.10
N PRO A 48 -2.86 16.17 11.98
CA PRO A 48 -3.12 16.72 10.65
C PRO A 48 -4.61 17.00 10.41
N ASP A 49 -5.47 16.11 10.90
CA ASP A 49 -6.91 16.10 10.61
C ASP A 49 -7.77 16.54 11.81
N GLY A 50 -7.12 16.90 12.91
CA GLY A 50 -7.79 17.11 14.18
C GLY A 50 -8.02 15.81 14.96
N GLY A 51 -8.17 15.94 16.28
CA GLY A 51 -8.42 14.80 17.15
C GLY A 51 -8.47 15.18 18.61
N SER A 52 -8.87 14.26 19.47
CA SER A 52 -8.93 14.49 20.92
C SER A 52 -8.50 13.24 21.68
N PHE A 53 -7.99 13.44 22.88
CA PHE A 53 -7.71 12.36 23.82
C PHE A 53 -7.92 12.82 25.26
N MET A 54 -8.09 11.89 26.17
CA MET A 54 -8.13 12.15 27.60
C MET A 54 -6.76 11.85 28.22
N GLY A 55 -6.29 12.75 29.06
CA GLY A 55 -5.10 12.55 29.88
C GLY A 55 -5.46 12.69 31.37
N GLY A 56 -5.67 11.57 32.04
CA GLY A 56 -6.28 11.59 33.37
C GLY A 56 -7.71 12.14 33.33
N ASN A 57 -7.99 13.22 34.07
CA ASN A 57 -9.31 13.88 34.05
C ASN A 57 -9.39 15.10 33.10
N GLN A 58 -8.38 15.31 32.27
CA GLN A 58 -8.36 16.43 31.30
C GLN A 58 -8.57 15.94 29.87
N SER A 59 -9.38 16.69 29.10
CA SER A 59 -9.58 16.48 27.69
C SER A 59 -8.66 17.40 26.88
N PHE A 60 -7.93 16.84 25.93
CA PHE A 60 -7.06 17.56 25.00
C PHE A 60 -7.65 17.48 23.61
N ASN A 61 -7.88 18.66 23.00
CA ASN A 61 -8.43 18.76 21.64
C ASN A 61 -7.37 19.35 20.72
N VAL A 62 -6.90 18.57 19.74
CA VAL A 62 -5.85 18.97 18.79
C VAL A 62 -6.53 19.38 17.48
N GLN A 63 -6.41 20.65 17.11
CA GLN A 63 -7.02 21.17 15.89
C GLN A 63 -6.24 20.77 14.61
N PRO A 64 -6.91 20.68 13.44
CA PRO A 64 -6.25 20.37 12.17
C PRO A 64 -5.19 21.43 11.81
N ALA A 65 -4.11 20.98 11.17
CA ALA A 65 -3.09 21.89 10.68
C ALA A 65 -3.64 22.77 9.55
N GLY A 66 -3.79 24.06 9.79
CA GLY A 66 -4.23 25.04 8.77
C GLY A 66 -5.39 25.96 9.15
N GLN A 67 -6.01 25.77 10.31
CA GLN A 67 -6.94 26.78 10.84
C GLN A 67 -6.26 27.73 11.83
N PRO A 68 -6.57 29.04 11.79
CA PRO A 68 -6.01 29.98 12.76
C PRO A 68 -6.50 29.64 14.17
N SER A 69 -5.59 29.65 15.13
CA SER A 69 -5.93 29.53 16.55
C SER A 69 -6.71 30.76 16.98
N GLU A 70 -7.98 30.60 17.33
CA GLU A 70 -8.64 31.58 18.17
C GLU A 70 -8.01 31.53 19.56
N SER A 71 -7.33 32.59 19.92
CA SER A 71 -6.83 32.81 21.27
C SER A 71 -8.01 32.91 22.24
N ALA A 72 -7.99 32.09 23.29
CA ALA A 72 -8.92 32.22 24.39
C ALA A 72 -8.68 33.58 25.08
N GLU A 73 -9.55 34.56 24.84
CA GLU A 73 -9.71 35.69 25.76
C GLU A 73 -10.65 35.25 26.88
N GLU A 74 -10.14 35.42 28.12
CA GLU A 74 -10.96 35.33 29.34
C GLU A 74 -12.10 36.35 29.30
N GLY A 75 -13.31 35.88 29.56
CA GLY A 75 -14.43 36.68 30.04
C GLY A 75 -15.45 37.02 28.97
N ASP A 76 -16.45 36.17 28.86
CA ASP A 76 -17.85 36.58 29.02
C ASP A 76 -18.72 35.31 28.91
N ALA A 77 -19.64 35.17 29.83
CA ALA A 77 -20.66 34.14 29.79
C ALA A 77 -21.51 34.32 28.51
N PRO A 78 -21.83 33.24 27.77
CA PRO A 78 -22.63 33.38 26.57
C PRO A 78 -23.99 33.93 26.89
N GLN A 79 -24.28 35.14 26.40
CA GLN A 79 -25.63 35.69 26.41
C GLN A 79 -26.47 34.96 25.37
N LEU A 80 -27.47 34.25 25.82
CA LEU A 80 -28.51 33.71 24.97
C LEU A 80 -29.27 34.86 24.28
N ALA A 81 -29.44 34.72 22.96
CA ALA A 81 -30.11 35.73 22.17
C ALA A 81 -31.53 36.02 22.66
N GLN A 82 -31.79 37.27 23.01
CA GLN A 82 -33.11 37.77 23.33
C GLN A 82 -33.94 37.97 22.05
N ASN A 83 -34.43 36.92 21.44
CA ASN A 83 -35.57 37.01 20.50
C ASN A 83 -36.06 35.61 20.14
N GLY A 84 -37.18 35.27 20.59
CA GLY A 84 -38.18 34.25 20.40
C GLY A 84 -38.17 33.42 19.09
N ALA A 85 -37.07 32.72 18.78
CA ALA A 85 -37.06 31.66 17.80
C ALA A 85 -36.63 30.33 18.48
N PRO A 86 -37.12 29.16 18.07
CA PRO A 86 -36.71 27.88 18.66
C PRO A 86 -35.19 27.73 18.62
N GLY A 87 -34.60 27.30 19.74
CA GLY A 87 -33.14 27.25 19.96
C GLY A 87 -32.37 26.67 18.80
N THR A 88 -31.28 27.34 18.43
CA THR A 88 -30.35 26.88 17.40
C THR A 88 -29.49 25.74 17.94
N PRO A 89 -28.87 24.94 17.08
CA PRO A 89 -27.95 23.87 17.54
C PRO A 89 -26.82 24.33 18.48
N SER A 90 -26.43 25.61 18.40
CA SER A 90 -25.46 26.24 19.32
C SER A 90 -25.97 26.38 20.74
N ASP A 91 -27.26 26.69 20.93
CA ASP A 91 -27.85 26.87 22.26
C ASP A 91 -28.02 25.53 22.98
N ILE A 92 -28.30 24.48 22.22
CA ILE A 92 -28.38 23.11 22.76
C ILE A 92 -26.97 22.61 23.21
N ASN A 93 -25.93 22.91 22.45
CA ASN A 93 -24.57 22.58 22.81
C ASN A 93 -24.08 23.34 24.06
N ALA A 94 -24.44 24.63 24.19
CA ALA A 94 -24.11 25.43 25.35
C ALA A 94 -24.80 24.91 26.63
N LEU A 95 -26.06 24.48 26.52
CA LEU A 95 -26.80 23.86 27.62
C LEU A 95 -26.17 22.49 28.03
N GLN A 96 -25.80 21.69 27.05
CA GLN A 96 -25.14 20.38 27.32
C GLN A 96 -23.77 20.56 28.00
N GLN A 97 -22.99 21.55 27.57
CA GLN A 97 -21.69 21.82 28.21
C GLN A 97 -21.84 22.37 29.63
N ALA A 98 -22.85 23.19 29.89
CA ALA A 98 -23.15 23.69 31.25
C ALA A 98 -23.53 22.55 32.21
N ILE A 99 -24.34 21.60 31.72
CA ILE A 99 -24.72 20.40 32.50
C ILE A 99 -23.51 19.50 32.76
N LEU A 100 -22.66 19.29 31.76
CA LEU A 100 -21.44 18.48 31.89
C LEU A 100 -20.41 19.14 32.83
N GLY A 101 -20.41 20.48 32.92
CA GLY A 101 -19.59 21.26 33.85
C GLY A 101 -20.12 21.30 35.29
N GLY A 102 -21.23 20.61 35.59
CA GLY A 102 -21.82 20.56 36.94
C GLY A 102 -22.63 21.81 37.31
N ALA A 103 -22.96 22.69 36.37
CA ALA A 103 -23.81 23.85 36.63
C ALA A 103 -25.29 23.43 36.70
N ASP A 104 -26.03 23.99 37.66
CA ASP A 104 -27.46 23.78 37.79
C ASP A 104 -28.20 24.54 36.66
N PRO A 105 -28.77 23.86 35.67
CA PRO A 105 -29.36 24.49 34.51
C PRO A 105 -30.56 25.39 34.86
N THR A 106 -31.21 25.17 36.01
CA THR A 106 -32.34 25.98 36.45
C THR A 106 -31.94 27.35 37.01
N LYS A 107 -30.65 27.53 37.30
CA LYS A 107 -30.08 28.78 37.79
C LYS A 107 -29.32 29.53 36.75
N THR A 108 -28.94 28.90 35.67
CA THR A 108 -28.05 29.48 34.64
C THR A 108 -28.82 29.89 33.39
N PHE A 109 -29.97 29.26 33.15
CA PHE A 109 -30.80 29.54 31.99
C PHE A 109 -32.23 29.85 32.43
N GLU A 110 -32.85 30.88 31.84
CA GLU A 110 -34.29 31.17 32.09
C GLU A 110 -35.13 30.01 31.53
N ALA A 111 -36.13 29.59 32.32
CA ALA A 111 -37.07 28.58 31.89
C ALA A 111 -37.84 29.06 30.65
N SER A 112 -37.59 28.47 29.50
CA SER A 112 -38.43 28.67 28.35
C SER A 112 -39.80 28.06 28.63
N ALA A 113 -40.79 28.92 28.90
CA ALA A 113 -42.17 28.49 29.10
C ALA A 113 -42.69 27.82 27.82
N ALA A 114 -42.87 26.53 27.85
CA ALA A 114 -43.75 25.86 26.89
C ALA A 114 -45.20 26.29 27.19
N GLY A 115 -45.66 27.36 26.56
CA GLY A 115 -47.00 27.90 26.71
C GLY A 115 -46.94 29.38 27.12
N GLY A 116 -47.31 30.24 26.22
CA GLY A 116 -47.32 31.69 26.41
C GLY A 116 -48.12 32.11 27.64
N ALA A 117 -47.57 33.06 28.43
CA ALA A 117 -48.25 33.66 29.53
C ALA A 117 -49.56 34.35 29.04
N PRO A 118 -50.68 34.22 29.76
CA PRO A 118 -51.88 34.96 29.46
C PRO A 118 -51.63 36.41 29.75
N ALA A 119 -51.95 37.27 28.77
CA ALA A 119 -51.86 38.69 28.90
C ALA A 119 -52.68 39.17 30.09
N ALA A 120 -52.09 39.97 30.99
CA ALA A 120 -52.79 40.67 32.06
C ALA A 120 -53.72 41.71 31.46
N GLY A 121 -55.02 41.51 31.59
CA GLY A 121 -56.02 42.45 31.18
C GLY A 121 -57.38 42.12 31.76
N GLY A 122 -57.76 42.84 32.86
CA GLY A 122 -59.04 43.33 33.29
C GLY A 122 -60.23 42.37 33.43
N GLY A 123 -60.61 42.16 34.65
CA GLY A 123 -61.90 41.96 35.25
C GLY A 123 -63.08 41.42 34.41
N GLY A 124 -63.53 40.18 34.74
CA GLY A 124 -64.81 39.70 34.27
C GLY A 124 -65.05 38.32 34.81
N VAL A 125 -66.08 38.19 35.65
CA VAL A 125 -66.60 37.01 36.26
C VAL A 125 -67.00 35.94 35.24
N GLY A 126 -66.58 34.71 35.46
CA GLY A 126 -67.22 33.52 34.91
C GLY A 126 -66.91 33.18 33.47
N GLY A 127 -65.83 32.56 33.21
CA GLY A 127 -65.51 31.88 31.95
C GLY A 127 -64.99 30.49 32.19
N VAL A 128 -65.67 29.51 31.65
CA VAL A 128 -65.26 28.12 31.60
C VAL A 128 -63.85 28.04 31.00
N ALA A 129 -62.90 27.52 31.70
CA ALA A 129 -61.59 27.26 31.15
C ALA A 129 -61.70 26.35 29.94
N GLY A 130 -61.29 26.91 28.80
CA GLY A 130 -61.27 26.22 27.51
C GLY A 130 -60.38 25.01 27.59
N ALA A 131 -60.87 23.90 27.09
CA ALA A 131 -60.15 22.65 26.94
C ALA A 131 -58.91 22.86 26.08
N SER A 132 -57.74 22.83 26.66
CA SER A 132 -56.52 22.49 25.98
C SER A 132 -56.18 21.06 26.32
N GLY A 133 -56.23 20.26 25.30
CA GLY A 133 -55.86 18.90 25.13
C GLY A 133 -55.51 18.06 26.33
N ASN A 134 -56.22 16.98 26.44
CA ASN A 134 -55.87 15.71 27.08
C ASN A 134 -55.54 15.75 28.59
N GLY A 135 -56.54 15.96 29.38
CA GLY A 135 -56.48 15.76 30.81
C GLY A 135 -57.86 16.01 31.40
N GLY A 136 -58.69 14.95 31.53
CA GLY A 136 -59.96 15.01 32.23
C GLY A 136 -59.71 15.43 33.67
N PHE A 137 -60.27 16.59 34.05
CA PHE A 137 -60.41 16.95 35.47
C PHE A 137 -61.53 16.13 36.11
N VAL A 138 -61.18 15.30 37.10
CA VAL A 138 -62.19 14.72 37.97
C VAL A 138 -62.61 15.79 38.99
N THR A 139 -63.78 16.35 38.81
CA THR A 139 -64.41 17.18 39.84
C THR A 139 -64.98 16.29 40.91
N ILE A 140 -64.39 16.26 42.09
CA ILE A 140 -64.94 15.55 43.24
C ILE A 140 -65.87 16.51 43.99
N ASP A 141 -67.18 16.36 43.86
CA ASP A 141 -68.15 17.04 44.72
C ASP A 141 -68.10 16.43 46.12
N ARG A 142 -67.65 17.22 47.10
CA ARG A 142 -67.65 16.84 48.51
C ARG A 142 -69.03 17.05 49.10
N VAL A 143 -69.70 15.99 49.41
CA VAL A 143 -70.84 16.02 50.30
C VAL A 143 -70.56 15.12 51.54
N GLY A 144 -70.30 15.78 52.69
CA GLY A 144 -70.20 15.12 53.99
C GLY A 144 -68.79 14.83 54.45
N ASP A 145 -68.59 15.00 55.78
CA ASP A 145 -67.33 14.74 56.51
C ASP A 145 -66.74 13.38 56.22
N ALA A 146 -65.71 13.26 55.39
CA ALA A 146 -64.88 12.11 55.28
C ALA A 146 -63.42 12.50 55.55
N THR A 147 -62.86 12.00 56.58
CA THR A 147 -61.44 12.05 56.88
C THR A 147 -60.67 11.36 55.76
N ILE A 148 -59.88 12.14 55.03
CA ILE A 148 -58.99 11.58 54.03
C ILE A 148 -57.90 10.81 54.78
N SER A 149 -57.84 9.50 54.68
CA SER A 149 -56.66 8.75 55.03
C SER A 149 -55.51 9.18 54.12
N GLN A 150 -54.42 9.54 54.70
CA GLN A 150 -53.18 9.97 54.04
C GLN A 150 -52.76 8.90 53.02
N ALA A 151 -52.90 9.14 51.74
CA ALA A 151 -52.29 8.33 50.72
C ALA A 151 -50.80 8.64 50.78
N GLY A 152 -50.02 7.83 51.46
CA GLY A 152 -48.56 7.86 51.40
C GLY A 152 -48.13 7.38 50.03
N PHE A 153 -47.61 8.23 49.24
CA PHE A 153 -46.85 7.81 48.07
C PHE A 153 -45.51 7.26 48.59
N ASP A 154 -45.33 5.96 48.45
CA ASP A 154 -44.04 5.34 48.69
C ASP A 154 -43.15 5.64 47.48
N THR A 155 -42.24 6.57 47.66
CA THR A 155 -41.25 6.98 46.63
C THR A 155 -40.05 6.06 46.61
N THR A 156 -40.07 4.96 47.36
CA THR A 156 -38.95 4.00 47.44
C THR A 156 -39.11 2.76 46.56
N ASN A 157 -40.15 2.67 45.75
CA ASN A 157 -40.32 1.54 44.84
C ASN A 157 -39.55 1.76 43.55
N PRO A 158 -38.44 1.09 43.33
CA PRO A 158 -37.71 1.17 42.07
C PRO A 158 -38.52 0.41 41.01
N VAL A 159 -38.95 1.15 39.99
CA VAL A 159 -39.50 0.64 38.73
C VAL A 159 -40.89 -0.01 38.87
N ASP A 160 -41.92 0.81 38.79
CA ASP A 160 -43.25 0.35 38.42
C ASP A 160 -43.18 -0.22 36.98
N THR A 161 -43.28 -1.55 36.89
CA THR A 161 -43.25 -2.29 35.62
C THR A 161 -44.62 -2.24 34.90
N GLY A 162 -45.36 -1.16 35.02
CA GLY A 162 -46.53 -0.90 34.17
C GLY A 162 -47.74 -1.84 34.38
N VAL A 163 -47.87 -2.42 35.55
CA VAL A 163 -49.04 -3.24 35.86
C VAL A 163 -50.17 -2.40 36.42
N ILE A 164 -51.24 -2.20 35.69
CA ILE A 164 -52.45 -1.51 36.13
C ILE A 164 -53.45 -2.58 36.59
N ALA A 165 -53.64 -2.68 37.93
CA ALA A 165 -54.71 -3.52 38.49
C ALA A 165 -56.05 -2.80 38.36
N ASN A 166 -56.87 -3.15 37.37
CA ASN A 166 -58.27 -2.77 37.30
C ASN A 166 -59.13 -3.85 37.95
N ALA A 167 -59.43 -3.69 39.24
CA ALA A 167 -60.33 -4.61 39.95
C ALA A 167 -61.79 -4.37 39.56
N LEU A 168 -62.33 -5.17 38.65
CA LEU A 168 -63.76 -5.37 38.47
C LEU A 168 -64.30 -6.32 39.54
N PRO A 169 -65.45 -6.06 40.26
CA PRO A 169 -65.97 -6.96 41.26
C PRO A 169 -66.52 -8.18 40.56
N GLY A 170 -65.84 -9.31 40.67
CA GLY A 170 -66.47 -10.62 40.36
C GLY A 170 -65.75 -11.59 39.44
N THR A 171 -64.49 -11.27 38.93
CA THR A 171 -63.74 -12.27 38.19
C THR A 171 -62.24 -12.02 38.42
N ASP A 172 -61.44 -13.08 38.54
CA ASP A 172 -59.99 -13.17 38.69
C ASP A 172 -59.22 -11.89 38.41
N ASN A 173 -58.43 -11.41 39.39
CA ASN A 173 -57.49 -10.33 39.27
C ASN A 173 -56.36 -10.74 38.29
N GLN A 174 -56.65 -10.84 37.01
CA GLN A 174 -55.60 -10.98 36.01
C GLN A 174 -54.94 -9.59 35.83
N LEU A 175 -53.69 -9.50 36.25
CA LEU A 175 -52.83 -8.40 35.90
C LEU A 175 -52.71 -8.39 34.37
N ILE A 176 -53.16 -7.31 33.74
CA ILE A 176 -53.03 -7.15 32.29
C ILE A 176 -51.62 -6.64 32.04
N ASP A 177 -50.81 -7.44 31.37
CA ASP A 177 -49.51 -7.00 30.86
C ASP A 177 -49.72 -6.09 29.64
N LEU A 178 -49.23 -4.87 29.70
CA LEU A 178 -49.30 -3.85 28.63
C LEU A 178 -47.91 -3.41 28.17
N VAL A 179 -46.85 -4.07 28.63
CA VAL A 179 -45.47 -3.69 28.32
C VAL A 179 -44.97 -4.51 27.13
N PRO A 180 -44.69 -3.89 25.98
CA PRO A 180 -44.11 -4.63 24.86
C PRO A 180 -42.70 -5.14 25.18
N PRO A 181 -42.31 -6.30 24.62
CA PRO A 181 -40.95 -6.79 24.75
C PRO A 181 -39.93 -5.78 24.18
N VAL A 182 -38.79 -5.66 24.86
CA VAL A 182 -37.65 -4.96 24.34
C VAL A 182 -36.93 -5.84 23.34
N ILE A 183 -36.66 -5.35 22.14
CA ILE A 183 -35.95 -6.09 21.11
C ILE A 183 -34.84 -5.22 20.50
N THR A 184 -33.73 -5.85 20.12
CA THR A 184 -32.68 -5.27 19.31
C THR A 184 -32.45 -6.14 18.09
N VAL A 185 -31.99 -5.56 17.00
CA VAL A 185 -31.52 -6.28 15.81
C VAL A 185 -30.22 -5.68 15.36
N SER A 186 -29.32 -6.49 14.82
CA SER A 186 -28.05 -6.07 14.22
C SER A 186 -27.91 -6.67 12.83
N ALA A 187 -27.67 -5.80 11.87
CA ALA A 187 -27.46 -6.07 10.46
C ALA A 187 -25.99 -5.75 10.11
N PRO A 188 -25.22 -6.70 9.53
CA PRO A 188 -23.83 -6.43 9.15
C PRO A 188 -23.68 -5.30 8.14
N ASP A 189 -22.71 -4.42 8.40
CA ASP A 189 -22.28 -3.37 7.45
C ASP A 189 -21.06 -3.83 6.66
N ASN A 190 -20.94 -3.38 5.42
CA ASN A 190 -19.78 -3.62 4.56
C ASN A 190 -19.41 -5.12 4.50
N THR A 191 -20.35 -5.98 4.17
CA THR A 191 -20.11 -7.41 4.01
C THR A 191 -20.12 -7.80 2.54
N ASN A 192 -19.22 -8.71 2.14
CA ASN A 192 -19.29 -9.35 0.81
C ASN A 192 -20.22 -10.58 0.80
N ASP A 193 -20.78 -10.95 1.95
CA ASP A 193 -21.79 -11.99 2.04
C ASP A 193 -23.16 -11.43 1.65
N THR A 194 -23.71 -11.93 0.54
CA THR A 194 -25.05 -11.54 0.06
C THR A 194 -26.19 -12.17 0.88
N THR A 195 -25.85 -13.11 1.78
CA THR A 195 -26.81 -13.79 2.67
C THR A 195 -26.41 -13.65 4.14
N PRO A 196 -26.17 -12.42 4.63
CA PRO A 196 -25.56 -12.21 5.94
C PRO A 196 -26.42 -12.76 7.09
N THR A 197 -25.74 -13.17 8.17
CA THR A 197 -26.39 -13.57 9.42
C THR A 197 -26.87 -12.35 10.19
N LEU A 198 -28.18 -12.25 10.43
CA LEU A 198 -28.78 -11.24 11.28
C LEU A 198 -28.83 -11.73 12.72
N THR A 199 -28.52 -10.88 13.67
CA THR A 199 -28.51 -11.21 15.09
C THR A 199 -29.34 -10.22 15.90
N GLY A 200 -29.73 -10.59 17.11
CA GLY A 200 -30.40 -9.65 18.00
C GLY A 200 -30.67 -10.24 19.39
N THR A 201 -31.23 -9.39 20.24
CA THR A 201 -31.62 -9.78 21.60
C THR A 201 -33.05 -9.33 21.92
N THR A 202 -33.72 -10.03 22.80
CA THR A 202 -35.02 -9.63 23.33
C THR A 202 -35.21 -10.21 24.73
N ASP A 203 -36.06 -9.56 25.52
CA ASP A 203 -36.56 -10.06 26.82
C ASP A 203 -37.84 -10.90 26.70
N ALA A 204 -38.35 -11.09 25.47
CA ALA A 204 -39.45 -12.02 25.22
C ALA A 204 -39.06 -13.45 25.66
N PRO A 205 -39.99 -14.25 26.12
CA PRO A 205 -39.71 -15.62 26.60
C PRO A 205 -38.98 -16.49 25.57
N ALA A 206 -38.08 -17.34 26.04
CA ALA A 206 -37.43 -18.33 25.19
C ALA A 206 -38.47 -19.19 24.43
N GLY A 207 -38.22 -19.39 23.12
CA GLY A 207 -39.18 -20.05 22.23
C GLY A 207 -40.15 -19.09 21.52
N SER A 208 -40.18 -17.79 21.88
CA SER A 208 -40.93 -16.78 21.11
C SER A 208 -40.39 -16.66 19.68
N ILE A 209 -41.25 -16.33 18.75
CA ILE A 209 -40.86 -16.15 17.33
C ILE A 209 -40.64 -14.66 17.07
N VAL A 210 -39.45 -14.33 16.62
CA VAL A 210 -39.11 -13.03 16.06
C VAL A 210 -39.35 -13.09 14.56
N THR A 211 -40.11 -12.11 14.04
CA THR A 211 -40.29 -11.93 12.59
C THR A 211 -39.42 -10.80 12.12
N LEU A 212 -38.59 -11.05 11.09
CA LEU A 212 -37.69 -10.05 10.49
C LEU A 212 -38.13 -9.78 9.05
N LEU A 213 -38.38 -8.53 8.73
CA LEU A 213 -38.59 -8.06 7.35
C LEU A 213 -37.31 -7.42 6.87
N VAL A 214 -36.68 -8.02 5.85
CA VAL A 214 -35.45 -7.52 5.20
C VAL A 214 -35.84 -6.89 3.88
N THR A 215 -35.39 -5.67 3.63
CA THR A 215 -35.61 -4.95 2.37
C THR A 215 -34.25 -4.58 1.77
N ASP A 216 -33.94 -5.09 0.58
CA ASP A 216 -32.67 -4.82 -0.11
C ASP A 216 -32.63 -3.47 -0.82
N ALA A 217 -31.48 -3.12 -1.42
CA ALA A 217 -31.24 -1.87 -2.13
C ALA A 217 -32.18 -1.66 -3.34
N ASN A 218 -32.70 -2.75 -3.93
CA ASN A 218 -33.66 -2.72 -5.04
C ASN A 218 -35.14 -2.66 -4.56
N GLY A 219 -35.37 -2.68 -3.24
CA GLY A 219 -36.71 -2.71 -2.66
C GLY A 219 -37.36 -4.10 -2.61
N ASN A 220 -36.62 -5.17 -2.92
CA ASN A 220 -37.13 -6.52 -2.74
C ASN A 220 -37.22 -6.86 -1.27
N GLN A 221 -38.28 -7.56 -0.87
CA GLN A 221 -38.55 -7.88 0.50
C GLN A 221 -38.57 -9.39 0.72
N GLN A 222 -38.01 -9.83 1.84
CA GLN A 222 -38.13 -11.18 2.35
C GLN A 222 -38.45 -11.16 3.85
N THR A 223 -39.32 -12.08 4.26
CA THR A 223 -39.71 -12.25 5.68
C THR A 223 -39.03 -13.51 6.22
N LEU A 224 -38.26 -13.33 7.28
CA LEU A 224 -37.56 -14.39 7.98
C LEU A 224 -38.15 -14.57 9.38
N THR A 225 -37.93 -15.74 9.99
CA THR A 225 -38.31 -16.00 11.37
C THR A 225 -37.15 -16.60 12.14
N ALA A 226 -36.96 -16.14 13.37
CA ALA A 226 -35.99 -16.70 14.31
C ALA A 226 -36.66 -17.08 15.61
N THR A 227 -36.14 -18.09 16.30
CA THR A 227 -36.63 -18.48 17.63
C THR A 227 -35.74 -17.89 18.70
N VAL A 228 -36.32 -17.30 19.73
CA VAL A 228 -35.59 -16.74 20.88
C VAL A 228 -34.96 -17.87 21.70
N ASN A 229 -33.65 -17.80 21.88
CA ASN A 229 -32.86 -18.72 22.69
C ASN A 229 -33.11 -18.51 24.20
N PRO A 230 -32.74 -19.49 25.06
CA PRO A 230 -32.88 -19.34 26.51
C PRO A 230 -32.12 -18.17 27.14
N ASN A 231 -31.10 -17.65 26.44
CA ASN A 231 -30.32 -16.49 26.86
C ASN A 231 -30.85 -15.14 26.29
N GLY A 232 -32.01 -15.15 25.63
CA GLY A 232 -32.64 -13.96 25.06
C GLY A 232 -32.07 -13.52 23.72
N THR A 233 -31.14 -14.28 23.09
CA THR A 233 -30.61 -13.98 21.75
C THR A 233 -31.43 -14.67 20.66
N PHE A 234 -31.33 -14.14 19.43
CA PHE A 234 -31.80 -14.83 18.22
C PHE A 234 -30.82 -14.58 17.06
N THR A 235 -30.77 -15.52 16.13
CA THR A 235 -29.99 -15.43 14.90
C THR A 235 -30.79 -16.02 13.75
N VAL A 236 -30.60 -15.47 12.54
CA VAL A 236 -31.16 -16.01 11.30
C VAL A 236 -30.33 -15.55 10.11
N ASP A 237 -30.10 -16.47 9.18
CA ASP A 237 -29.43 -16.13 7.92
C ASP A 237 -30.45 -15.61 6.90
N VAL A 238 -30.04 -14.61 6.12
CA VAL A 238 -30.79 -14.17 4.96
C VAL A 238 -30.82 -15.31 3.94
N VAL A 239 -31.99 -15.63 3.41
CA VAL A 239 -32.17 -16.81 2.52
C VAL A 239 -31.99 -16.45 1.05
N THR A 240 -32.60 -15.34 0.64
CA THR A 240 -32.46 -14.84 -0.74
C THR A 240 -31.34 -13.82 -0.79
N PRO A 241 -30.34 -13.98 -1.67
CA PRO A 241 -29.23 -13.03 -1.78
C PRO A 241 -29.72 -11.60 -1.92
N LEU A 242 -29.17 -10.72 -1.10
CA LEU A 242 -29.43 -9.28 -1.14
C LEU A 242 -28.73 -8.65 -2.33
N ALA A 243 -29.35 -7.62 -2.88
CA ALA A 243 -28.71 -6.80 -3.89
C ALA A 243 -27.56 -5.97 -3.30
N GLU A 244 -26.61 -5.64 -4.15
CA GLU A 244 -25.53 -4.69 -3.89
C GLU A 244 -26.08 -3.38 -3.31
N GLY A 245 -25.45 -2.87 -2.24
CA GLY A 245 -25.84 -1.62 -1.59
C GLY A 245 -26.46 -1.81 -0.21
N SER A 246 -27.14 -0.76 0.28
CA SER A 246 -27.72 -0.74 1.62
C SER A 246 -29.00 -1.58 1.69
N TYR A 247 -29.19 -2.28 2.81
CA TYR A 247 -30.42 -2.97 3.12
C TYR A 247 -30.92 -2.58 4.52
N THR A 248 -32.20 -2.80 4.79
CA THR A 248 -32.81 -2.51 6.09
C THR A 248 -33.46 -3.78 6.64
N VAL A 249 -33.41 -3.90 7.96
CA VAL A 249 -34.03 -5.00 8.70
C VAL A 249 -34.99 -4.41 9.74
N THR A 250 -36.23 -4.87 9.75
CA THR A 250 -37.19 -4.57 10.82
C THR A 250 -37.55 -5.86 11.51
N ALA A 251 -37.25 -5.95 12.79
CA ALA A 251 -37.58 -7.09 13.64
C ALA A 251 -38.77 -6.79 14.53
N SER A 252 -39.64 -7.78 14.70
CA SER A 252 -40.80 -7.70 15.61
C SER A 252 -40.96 -8.98 16.41
N VAL A 253 -41.35 -8.85 17.67
CA VAL A 253 -41.65 -9.97 18.54
C VAL A 253 -42.88 -9.62 19.39
N THR A 254 -43.77 -10.58 19.56
CA THR A 254 -45.01 -10.42 20.37
C THR A 254 -44.94 -11.33 21.59
N ASP A 255 -45.25 -10.78 22.74
CA ASP A 255 -45.33 -11.52 23.99
C ASP A 255 -46.65 -12.36 24.11
N PRO A 256 -46.79 -13.20 25.12
CA PRO A 256 -48.01 -13.96 25.34
C PRO A 256 -49.26 -13.12 25.66
N ALA A 257 -49.07 -11.86 26.09
CA ALA A 257 -50.18 -10.93 26.36
C ALA A 257 -50.66 -10.18 25.10
N GLY A 258 -49.89 -10.27 23.99
CA GLY A 258 -50.23 -9.66 22.72
C GLY A 258 -49.54 -8.31 22.45
N ASN A 259 -48.61 -7.87 23.33
CA ASN A 259 -47.85 -6.65 23.10
C ASN A 259 -46.69 -6.92 22.13
N THR A 260 -46.47 -6.02 21.17
CA THR A 260 -45.46 -6.19 20.14
C THR A 260 -44.33 -5.17 20.30
N GLY A 261 -43.10 -5.68 20.48
CA GLY A 261 -41.88 -4.91 20.40
C GLY A 261 -41.32 -4.87 18.98
N ASN A 262 -40.69 -3.77 18.58
CA ASN A 262 -40.09 -3.59 17.27
C ASN A 262 -38.71 -2.95 17.39
N ALA A 263 -37.82 -3.34 16.48
CA ALA A 263 -36.50 -2.72 16.29
C ALA A 263 -36.17 -2.68 14.80
N SER A 264 -35.31 -1.78 14.41
CA SER A 264 -34.80 -1.71 13.04
C SER A 264 -33.30 -1.41 13.04
N ASP A 265 -32.61 -1.96 12.04
CA ASP A 265 -31.22 -1.68 11.76
C ASP A 265 -30.99 -1.68 10.25
N SER A 266 -29.83 -1.17 9.81
CA SER A 266 -29.45 -1.15 8.41
C SER A 266 -28.04 -1.67 8.26
N GLY A 267 -27.81 -2.44 7.21
CA GLY A 267 -26.51 -2.91 6.81
C GLY A 267 -26.21 -2.60 5.35
N SER A 268 -25.07 -3.05 4.86
CA SER A 268 -24.71 -2.90 3.46
C SER A 268 -23.96 -4.12 2.92
N VAL A 269 -24.27 -4.46 1.66
CA VAL A 269 -23.58 -5.51 0.89
C VAL A 269 -22.70 -4.84 -0.15
N ASP A 270 -21.43 -5.22 -0.19
CA ASP A 270 -20.50 -4.93 -1.27
C ASP A 270 -19.91 -6.24 -1.76
N SER A 271 -20.43 -6.75 -2.86
CA SER A 271 -20.03 -8.02 -3.49
C SER A 271 -19.25 -7.80 -4.79
N THR A 272 -18.95 -6.54 -5.10
CA THR A 272 -18.31 -6.14 -6.36
C THR A 272 -16.80 -6.05 -6.19
N ALA A 273 -16.08 -7.00 -6.81
CA ALA A 273 -14.63 -6.96 -6.85
C ALA A 273 -14.10 -5.81 -7.71
N PRO A 274 -12.95 -5.20 -7.37
CA PRO A 274 -12.26 -4.27 -8.24
C PRO A 274 -11.95 -4.90 -9.60
N SER A 275 -11.77 -4.08 -10.63
CA SER A 275 -11.27 -4.54 -11.93
C SER A 275 -9.81 -4.98 -11.83
N ALA A 276 -9.35 -5.83 -12.77
CA ALA A 276 -7.96 -6.29 -12.79
C ALA A 276 -6.98 -5.11 -12.98
N PRO A 277 -5.89 -5.04 -12.21
CA PRO A 277 -4.81 -4.11 -12.48
C PRO A 277 -4.07 -4.51 -13.76
N GLN A 278 -3.39 -3.57 -14.42
CA GLN A 278 -2.48 -3.86 -15.53
C GLN A 278 -1.05 -3.94 -15.01
N VAL A 279 -0.34 -4.99 -15.37
CA VAL A 279 1.06 -5.20 -15.00
C VAL A 279 1.94 -4.90 -16.20
N GLU A 280 3.07 -4.23 -15.98
CA GLU A 280 4.07 -3.91 -16.99
C GLU A 280 5.46 -4.06 -16.37
N ILE A 281 6.18 -5.11 -16.78
CA ILE A 281 7.59 -5.31 -16.42
C ILE A 281 8.43 -4.31 -17.24
N GLN A 282 9.36 -3.62 -16.59
CA GLN A 282 10.25 -2.68 -17.27
C GLN A 282 11.48 -3.40 -17.80
N ASP A 283 11.31 -4.13 -18.89
CA ASP A 283 12.29 -4.95 -19.59
C ASP A 283 12.65 -4.40 -20.99
N GLY A 284 12.39 -3.11 -21.22
CA GLY A 284 12.59 -2.51 -22.55
C GLY A 284 11.45 -2.80 -23.51
N ALA A 285 11.75 -2.94 -24.79
CA ALA A 285 10.76 -3.19 -25.83
C ALA A 285 10.82 -4.61 -26.40
N ASP A 286 11.70 -5.46 -25.87
CA ASP A 286 12.01 -6.79 -26.40
C ASP A 286 11.48 -7.95 -25.52
N ASN A 287 10.93 -7.65 -24.36
CA ASN A 287 10.47 -8.61 -23.34
C ASN A 287 11.62 -9.50 -22.82
N VAL A 288 12.84 -8.95 -22.76
CA VAL A 288 14.01 -9.63 -22.27
C VAL A 288 14.71 -8.75 -21.23
N ILE A 289 14.95 -9.30 -20.04
CA ILE A 289 15.70 -8.64 -18.97
C ILE A 289 17.18 -8.96 -19.15
N SER A 290 17.94 -8.01 -19.66
CA SER A 290 19.39 -8.10 -19.81
C SER A 290 20.12 -8.03 -18.46
N ALA A 291 21.39 -8.39 -18.45
CA ALA A 291 22.26 -8.26 -17.28
C ALA A 291 22.34 -6.82 -16.75
N ASN A 292 22.34 -5.83 -17.62
CA ASN A 292 22.37 -4.42 -17.24
C ASN A 292 21.05 -3.95 -16.61
N GLU A 293 19.91 -4.41 -17.13
CA GLU A 293 18.58 -4.05 -16.60
C GLU A 293 18.33 -4.65 -15.24
N ARG A 294 18.85 -5.86 -14.96
CA ARG A 294 18.73 -6.51 -13.67
C ARG A 294 19.68 -6.01 -12.58
N GLU A 295 20.71 -5.22 -12.91
CA GLU A 295 21.80 -4.84 -11.99
C GLU A 295 21.29 -4.23 -10.67
N ASN A 296 20.23 -3.41 -10.74
CA ASN A 296 19.62 -2.75 -9.59
C ASN A 296 18.22 -3.28 -9.26
N GLY A 297 17.87 -4.46 -9.76
CA GLY A 297 16.52 -5.01 -9.72
C GLY A 297 15.64 -4.49 -10.85
N VAL A 298 14.54 -5.20 -11.13
CA VAL A 298 13.63 -4.89 -12.24
C VAL A 298 12.40 -4.16 -11.73
N ASN A 299 12.10 -3.01 -12.30
CA ASN A 299 10.90 -2.27 -11.95
C ASN A 299 9.67 -2.89 -12.63
N VAL A 300 8.59 -2.94 -11.87
CA VAL A 300 7.26 -3.33 -12.34
C VAL A 300 6.30 -2.18 -12.09
N ILE A 301 5.61 -1.75 -13.12
CA ILE A 301 4.55 -0.74 -13.02
C ILE A 301 3.21 -1.46 -12.96
N ILE A 302 2.49 -1.26 -11.87
CA ILE A 302 1.12 -1.74 -11.70
C ILE A 302 0.19 -0.56 -11.95
N ARG A 303 -0.50 -0.54 -13.09
CA ARG A 303 -1.49 0.48 -13.40
C ARG A 303 -2.81 0.12 -12.75
N LEU A 304 -3.32 1.03 -11.93
CA LEU A 304 -4.55 0.84 -11.18
C LEU A 304 -5.77 1.06 -12.09
N PRO A 305 -6.79 0.21 -12.01
CA PRO A 305 -8.05 0.43 -12.72
C PRO A 305 -8.79 1.65 -12.16
N GLY A 306 -9.74 2.19 -12.93
CA GLY A 306 -10.46 3.42 -12.56
C GLY A 306 -11.41 3.27 -11.37
N ASP A 307 -11.72 2.05 -10.97
CA ASP A 307 -12.56 1.68 -9.82
C ASP A 307 -11.75 1.33 -8.56
N ALA A 308 -10.42 1.33 -8.64
CA ALA A 308 -9.56 1.16 -7.48
C ALA A 308 -9.77 2.27 -6.45
N LYS A 309 -9.82 1.92 -5.17
CA LYS A 309 -10.11 2.84 -4.05
C LYS A 309 -8.97 2.89 -3.03
N VAL A 310 -8.96 3.96 -2.27
CA VAL A 310 -8.09 4.04 -1.07
C VAL A 310 -8.52 2.98 -0.07
N GLY A 311 -7.57 2.18 0.40
CA GLY A 311 -7.83 1.07 1.32
C GLY A 311 -7.85 -0.30 0.64
N ASP A 312 -7.93 -0.36 -0.69
CA ASP A 312 -7.76 -1.63 -1.41
C ASP A 312 -6.35 -2.17 -1.18
N ARG A 313 -6.23 -3.48 -1.08
CA ARG A 313 -4.96 -4.19 -0.95
C ARG A 313 -4.49 -4.66 -2.31
N LEU A 314 -3.31 -4.23 -2.71
CA LEU A 314 -2.60 -4.72 -3.88
C LEU A 314 -1.65 -5.83 -3.44
N ASP A 315 -1.84 -7.03 -3.98
CA ASP A 315 -0.96 -8.18 -3.82
C ASP A 315 -0.25 -8.45 -5.14
N VAL A 316 1.09 -8.60 -5.11
CA VAL A 316 1.92 -8.86 -6.29
C VAL A 316 2.80 -10.08 -6.04
N ASP A 317 2.73 -11.06 -6.95
CA ASP A 317 3.48 -12.32 -6.95
C ASP A 317 4.37 -12.33 -8.20
N TRP A 318 5.70 -12.40 -8.03
CA TRP A 318 6.66 -12.42 -9.13
C TRP A 318 7.49 -13.70 -9.23
N ASN A 319 7.23 -14.67 -8.36
CA ASN A 319 7.86 -15.98 -8.41
C ASN A 319 6.90 -17.10 -8.85
N GLY A 320 5.60 -16.78 -8.93
CA GLY A 320 4.56 -17.69 -9.43
C GLY A 320 4.16 -18.81 -8.47
N ASP A 321 4.50 -18.70 -7.17
CA ASP A 321 4.15 -19.69 -6.16
C ASP A 321 2.73 -19.53 -5.59
N GLY A 322 2.06 -18.43 -5.96
CA GLY A 322 0.71 -18.08 -5.53
C GLY A 322 0.65 -17.38 -4.17
N VAL A 323 1.80 -17.06 -3.59
CA VAL A 323 1.92 -16.25 -2.38
C VAL A 323 2.44 -14.87 -2.79
N PRO A 324 1.81 -13.77 -2.36
CA PRO A 324 2.31 -12.45 -2.70
C PRO A 324 3.72 -12.20 -2.14
N ASP A 325 4.65 -11.82 -3.01
CA ASP A 325 5.98 -11.34 -2.62
C ASP A 325 5.92 -9.90 -2.11
N SER A 326 4.93 -9.13 -2.57
CA SER A 326 4.67 -7.76 -2.11
C SER A 326 3.19 -7.54 -1.86
N THR A 327 2.88 -6.91 -0.73
CA THR A 327 1.52 -6.50 -0.36
C THR A 327 1.52 -5.04 0.04
N THR A 328 0.63 -4.25 -0.56
CA THR A 328 0.52 -2.81 -0.30
C THR A 328 -0.94 -2.41 -0.18
N THR A 329 -1.29 -1.63 0.84
CA THR A 329 -2.60 -0.98 0.91
C THR A 329 -2.56 0.35 0.16
N LEU A 330 -3.47 0.55 -0.79
CA LEU A 330 -3.50 1.73 -1.64
C LEU A 330 -3.81 2.99 -0.84
N THR A 331 -3.01 4.03 -1.06
CA THR A 331 -3.17 5.35 -0.47
C THR A 331 -3.82 6.33 -1.47
N ALA A 332 -4.25 7.49 -0.99
CA ALA A 332 -4.73 8.57 -1.86
C ALA A 332 -3.65 9.03 -2.87
N SER A 333 -2.36 8.89 -2.52
CA SER A 333 -1.26 9.21 -3.43
C SER A 333 -1.18 8.22 -4.60
N ASP A 334 -1.39 6.93 -4.34
CA ASP A 334 -1.33 5.88 -5.36
C ASP A 334 -2.50 6.00 -6.33
N ILE A 335 -3.71 6.23 -5.80
CA ILE A 335 -4.89 6.53 -6.62
C ILE A 335 -4.67 7.79 -7.46
N GLY A 336 -4.09 8.85 -6.87
CA GLY A 336 -3.79 10.10 -7.59
C GLY A 336 -2.77 9.92 -8.72
N LYS A 337 -1.82 8.98 -8.59
CA LYS A 337 -0.84 8.62 -9.63
C LYS A 337 -1.36 7.58 -10.62
N THR A 338 -2.48 6.93 -10.33
CA THR A 338 -3.07 5.82 -11.09
C THR A 338 -2.12 4.62 -11.29
N GLN A 339 -1.07 4.53 -10.49
CA GLN A 339 -0.09 3.44 -10.58
C GLN A 339 0.70 3.26 -9.28
N VAL A 340 1.20 2.05 -9.08
CA VAL A 340 2.20 1.68 -8.07
C VAL A 340 3.43 1.15 -8.80
N ILE A 341 4.62 1.57 -8.40
CA ILE A 341 5.88 1.07 -8.94
C ILE A 341 6.56 0.26 -7.85
N LEU A 342 6.89 -0.98 -8.17
CA LEU A 342 7.64 -1.89 -7.32
C LEU A 342 8.95 -2.26 -8.01
N THR A 343 9.94 -2.67 -7.23
CA THR A 343 11.20 -3.19 -7.76
C THR A 343 11.36 -4.64 -7.28
N ILE A 344 11.47 -5.57 -8.22
CA ILE A 344 11.84 -6.95 -7.93
C ILE A 344 13.34 -6.95 -7.61
N PRO A 345 13.75 -7.39 -6.41
CA PRO A 345 15.17 -7.45 -6.04
C PRO A 345 15.94 -8.41 -6.95
N THR A 346 17.23 -8.14 -7.16
CA THR A 346 18.11 -9.04 -7.94
C THR A 346 18.18 -10.45 -7.39
N THR A 347 17.99 -10.60 -6.08
CA THR A 347 17.98 -11.90 -5.38
C THR A 347 16.78 -12.77 -5.72
N ASP A 348 15.67 -12.14 -6.14
CA ASP A 348 14.41 -12.81 -6.41
C ASP A 348 14.21 -13.06 -7.92
N LEU A 349 15.09 -12.48 -8.74
CA LEU A 349 15.14 -12.77 -10.17
C LEU A 349 15.87 -14.10 -10.43
N PRO A 350 15.37 -14.95 -11.33
CA PRO A 350 16.10 -16.14 -11.74
C PRO A 350 17.45 -15.75 -12.39
N VAL A 351 18.42 -16.66 -12.41
CA VAL A 351 19.69 -16.42 -13.11
C VAL A 351 19.42 -16.25 -14.61
N ASN A 352 18.52 -17.08 -15.14
CA ASN A 352 18.05 -17.08 -16.51
C ASN A 352 16.63 -17.65 -16.59
N GLY A 353 15.96 -17.45 -17.70
CA GLY A 353 14.66 -18.04 -18.03
C GLY A 353 13.46 -17.15 -17.68
N PRO A 354 12.24 -17.70 -17.80
CA PRO A 354 11.03 -16.90 -17.72
C PRO A 354 10.75 -16.37 -16.32
N ILE A 355 10.22 -15.13 -16.28
CA ILE A 355 9.61 -14.50 -15.12
C ILE A 355 8.17 -14.15 -15.46
N ARG A 356 7.29 -14.28 -14.48
CA ARG A 356 5.89 -13.88 -14.58
C ARG A 356 5.52 -13.07 -13.35
N VAL A 357 4.89 -11.94 -13.57
CA VAL A 357 4.36 -11.09 -12.49
C VAL A 357 2.84 -11.09 -12.55
N ASP A 358 2.22 -11.54 -11.48
CA ASP A 358 0.78 -11.49 -11.27
C ASP A 358 0.44 -10.42 -10.23
N ALA A 359 -0.64 -9.67 -10.45
CA ALA A 359 -1.14 -8.70 -9.47
C ALA A 359 -2.64 -8.80 -9.29
N THR A 360 -3.13 -8.65 -8.06
CA THR A 360 -4.55 -8.60 -7.73
C THR A 360 -4.85 -7.43 -6.79
N LEU A 361 -6.07 -6.91 -6.88
CA LEU A 361 -6.63 -5.95 -5.94
C LEU A 361 -7.70 -6.64 -5.10
N THR A 362 -7.66 -6.42 -3.78
CA THR A 362 -8.71 -6.87 -2.87
C THR A 362 -9.25 -5.67 -2.12
N ASP A 363 -10.56 -5.45 -2.17
CA ASP A 363 -11.20 -4.36 -1.44
C ASP A 363 -11.22 -4.63 0.08
N PRO A 364 -11.60 -3.64 0.92
CA PRO A 364 -11.63 -3.81 2.38
C PRO A 364 -12.61 -4.88 2.89
N VAL A 365 -13.60 -5.28 2.09
CA VAL A 365 -14.57 -6.32 2.47
C VAL A 365 -14.17 -7.71 1.98
N GLY A 366 -13.12 -7.81 1.16
CA GLY A 366 -12.53 -9.07 0.74
C GLY A 366 -12.88 -9.53 -0.68
N ASN A 367 -13.51 -8.70 -1.51
CA ASN A 367 -13.70 -9.02 -2.93
C ASN A 367 -12.38 -8.84 -3.68
N THR A 368 -11.93 -9.89 -4.36
CA THR A 368 -10.65 -9.92 -5.06
C THR A 368 -10.85 -9.86 -6.57
N SER A 369 -10.10 -8.98 -7.23
CA SER A 369 -10.11 -8.79 -8.69
C SER A 369 -9.59 -10.02 -9.44
N PRO A 370 -9.88 -10.14 -10.73
CA PRO A 370 -9.08 -10.97 -11.61
C PRO A 370 -7.61 -10.54 -11.58
N LYS A 371 -6.71 -11.48 -11.94
CA LYS A 371 -5.27 -11.19 -12.02
C LYS A 371 -4.96 -10.31 -13.24
N GLY A 372 -4.15 -9.27 -13.03
CA GLY A 372 -3.33 -8.68 -14.07
C GLY A 372 -2.03 -9.47 -14.18
N THR A 373 -1.50 -9.65 -15.38
CA THR A 373 -0.31 -10.48 -15.60
C THR A 373 0.57 -9.86 -16.67
N ASP A 374 1.90 -9.95 -16.46
CA ASP A 374 2.90 -9.72 -17.49
C ASP A 374 4.02 -10.75 -17.39
N ASN A 375 4.75 -10.96 -18.49
CA ASN A 375 5.80 -11.97 -18.59
C ASN A 375 7.01 -11.39 -19.30
N SER A 376 8.20 -11.79 -18.85
CA SER A 376 9.47 -11.47 -19.47
C SER A 376 10.41 -12.67 -19.37
N VAL A 377 11.60 -12.57 -19.95
CA VAL A 377 12.64 -13.60 -19.85
C VAL A 377 13.92 -12.96 -19.36
N VAL A 378 14.51 -13.49 -18.30
CA VAL A 378 15.84 -13.08 -17.84
C VAL A 378 16.87 -13.78 -18.73
N ASN A 379 17.71 -13.01 -19.40
CA ASN A 379 18.83 -13.49 -20.19
C ASN A 379 20.13 -13.37 -19.38
N ALA A 380 20.85 -14.49 -19.24
CA ALA A 380 22.15 -14.51 -18.58
C ALA A 380 23.21 -13.92 -19.52
N ALA A 381 24.25 -13.30 -18.95
CA ALA A 381 25.38 -12.87 -19.75
C ALA A 381 26.30 -14.05 -20.09
N PRO A 382 26.94 -14.04 -21.28
CA PRO A 382 27.94 -15.04 -21.63
C PRO A 382 29.09 -15.10 -20.62
N LEU A 383 29.62 -16.28 -20.38
CA LEU A 383 30.78 -16.51 -19.52
C LEU A 383 31.97 -16.96 -20.38
N PRO A 384 32.82 -16.01 -20.86
CA PRO A 384 33.99 -16.34 -21.63
C PRO A 384 35.15 -16.83 -20.75
N GLY A 385 35.96 -17.70 -21.29
CA GLY A 385 37.20 -18.19 -20.71
C GLY A 385 38.42 -17.62 -21.41
N ASP A 386 39.52 -17.36 -20.66
CA ASP A 386 40.78 -16.91 -21.25
C ASP A 386 41.40 -17.98 -22.16
N ASP A 387 42.06 -17.52 -23.24
CA ASP A 387 42.68 -18.37 -24.24
C ASP A 387 44.18 -18.18 -24.33
N GLN A 388 44.85 -19.17 -24.90
CA GLN A 388 46.30 -19.16 -25.10
C GLN A 388 46.67 -19.72 -26.49
N PHE A 389 47.74 -19.18 -27.09
CA PHE A 389 48.25 -19.67 -28.35
C PHE A 389 49.78 -19.53 -28.45
N THR A 390 50.38 -20.24 -29.43
CA THR A 390 51.77 -20.05 -29.84
C THR A 390 51.81 -20.03 -31.37
N VAL A 391 52.64 -19.15 -31.93
CA VAL A 391 52.80 -18.97 -33.37
C VAL A 391 54.23 -18.59 -33.67
N GLU A 392 54.76 -18.93 -34.85
CA GLU A 392 56.01 -18.43 -35.38
C GLU A 392 55.83 -16.99 -35.94
N GLU A 393 56.86 -16.12 -35.87
CA GLU A 393 56.75 -14.71 -36.26
C GLU A 393 56.36 -14.53 -37.74
N ASP A 394 56.73 -15.42 -38.61
CA ASP A 394 56.34 -15.43 -40.03
C ASP A 394 55.04 -16.18 -40.32
N GLY A 395 54.39 -16.69 -39.26
CA GLY A 395 53.23 -17.51 -39.37
C GLY A 395 51.92 -16.78 -39.06
N THR A 396 50.85 -17.48 -39.18
CA THR A 396 49.53 -17.08 -38.68
C THR A 396 48.92 -18.22 -37.85
N VAL A 397 48.16 -17.89 -36.83
CA VAL A 397 47.46 -18.91 -36.02
C VAL A 397 45.96 -18.63 -35.99
N THR A 398 45.17 -19.68 -36.09
CA THR A 398 43.73 -19.64 -35.87
C THR A 398 43.44 -20.04 -34.44
N ILE A 399 42.73 -19.18 -33.72
CA ILE A 399 42.36 -19.32 -32.31
C ILE A 399 40.85 -19.51 -32.23
N ASN A 400 40.44 -20.66 -31.67
CA ASN A 400 39.02 -20.93 -31.45
C ASN A 400 38.63 -20.46 -30.05
N VAL A 401 38.55 -19.14 -29.84
CA VAL A 401 38.26 -18.53 -28.55
C VAL A 401 36.90 -18.90 -27.99
N LEU A 402 35.92 -19.22 -28.84
CA LEU A 402 34.59 -19.64 -28.39
C LEU A 402 34.54 -21.09 -27.88
N GLY A 403 35.67 -21.81 -27.90
CA GLY A 403 35.70 -23.25 -27.59
C GLY A 403 35.52 -23.59 -26.11
N ASN A 404 35.89 -22.68 -25.23
CA ASN A 404 35.79 -22.77 -23.75
C ASN A 404 34.74 -21.79 -23.17
N ASP A 405 34.08 -21.03 -24.03
CA ASP A 405 33.06 -20.06 -23.65
C ASP A 405 31.71 -20.76 -23.46
N THR A 406 30.92 -20.29 -22.49
CA THR A 406 29.60 -20.86 -22.17
C THR A 406 28.58 -19.77 -22.01
N ASP A 407 27.34 -20.13 -22.25
CA ASP A 407 26.15 -19.33 -21.96
C ASP A 407 25.14 -20.18 -21.18
N ALA A 408 24.52 -19.58 -20.13
CA ALA A 408 23.60 -20.30 -19.24
C ALA A 408 22.25 -20.59 -19.88
N ASP A 409 21.83 -19.77 -20.86
CA ASP A 409 20.62 -19.96 -21.64
C ASP A 409 20.84 -20.89 -22.83
N GLY A 410 22.10 -21.16 -23.18
CA GLY A 410 22.49 -21.93 -24.33
C GLY A 410 22.44 -21.14 -25.63
N ASP A 411 22.50 -19.81 -25.53
CA ASP A 411 22.46 -18.92 -26.67
C ASP A 411 23.71 -19.02 -27.54
N ARG A 412 23.57 -18.66 -28.81
CA ARG A 412 24.68 -18.70 -29.74
C ARG A 412 25.63 -17.52 -29.51
N LEU A 413 26.85 -17.83 -29.06
CA LEU A 413 27.89 -16.84 -28.88
C LEU A 413 28.53 -16.41 -30.22
N THR A 414 28.82 -15.12 -30.32
CA THR A 414 29.53 -14.50 -31.45
C THR A 414 30.53 -13.48 -30.95
N ILE A 415 31.65 -13.32 -31.68
CA ILE A 415 32.69 -12.33 -31.35
C ILE A 415 32.24 -10.97 -31.90
N SER A 416 32.23 -9.96 -31.03
CA SER A 416 31.75 -8.61 -31.35
C SER A 416 32.84 -7.52 -31.35
N ALA A 417 33.94 -7.69 -30.58
CA ALA A 417 35.02 -6.71 -30.51
C ALA A 417 36.36 -7.33 -30.15
N ILE A 418 37.45 -6.63 -30.53
CA ILE A 418 38.83 -6.91 -30.10
C ILE A 418 39.36 -5.62 -29.45
N ASN A 419 39.90 -5.72 -28.22
CA ASN A 419 40.34 -4.57 -27.43
C ASN A 419 39.33 -3.41 -27.40
N GLY A 420 38.01 -3.74 -27.31
CA GLY A 420 36.88 -2.79 -27.33
C GLY A 420 36.57 -2.19 -28.71
N GLN A 421 37.33 -2.54 -29.78
CA GLN A 421 37.07 -2.11 -31.15
C GLN A 421 36.15 -3.14 -31.83
N ALA A 422 34.97 -2.70 -32.28
CA ALA A 422 34.02 -3.57 -32.95
C ALA A 422 34.62 -4.28 -34.17
N ILE A 423 34.34 -5.56 -34.34
CA ILE A 423 34.79 -6.38 -35.43
C ILE A 423 33.60 -7.15 -36.05
N ALA A 424 33.62 -7.28 -37.36
CA ALA A 424 32.64 -8.09 -38.10
C ALA A 424 33.36 -9.18 -38.88
N GLU A 425 32.63 -10.18 -39.35
CA GLU A 425 33.16 -11.26 -40.19
C GLU A 425 33.95 -10.70 -41.38
N GLY A 426 35.17 -11.16 -41.55
CA GLY A 426 36.15 -10.67 -42.53
C GLY A 426 36.89 -9.36 -42.10
N GLY A 427 36.52 -8.76 -40.96
CA GLY A 427 37.17 -7.56 -40.43
C GLY A 427 38.49 -7.88 -39.76
N THR A 428 39.39 -6.86 -39.73
CA THR A 428 40.71 -6.94 -39.08
C THR A 428 40.91 -5.75 -38.14
N VAL A 429 41.37 -6.04 -36.93
CA VAL A 429 41.75 -5.05 -35.91
C VAL A 429 43.26 -5.12 -35.69
N ALA A 430 43.94 -3.96 -35.82
CA ALA A 430 45.34 -3.83 -35.45
C ALA A 430 45.47 -3.82 -33.90
N ILE A 431 46.38 -4.61 -33.39
CA ILE A 431 46.77 -4.66 -31.99
C ILE A 431 48.26 -4.34 -31.83
N SER A 432 48.77 -4.28 -30.62
CA SER A 432 50.19 -4.17 -30.39
C SER A 432 50.91 -5.37 -31.00
N ASN A 433 51.91 -5.10 -31.86
CA ASN A 433 52.76 -6.11 -32.48
C ASN A 433 52.04 -7.15 -33.37
N GLY A 434 50.92 -6.76 -34.01
CA GLY A 434 50.23 -7.64 -34.94
C GLY A 434 48.83 -7.18 -35.30
N SER A 435 48.06 -8.11 -35.85
CA SER A 435 46.65 -7.88 -36.22
C SER A 435 45.81 -9.14 -35.96
N VAL A 436 44.53 -8.93 -35.66
CA VAL A 436 43.55 -9.99 -35.44
C VAL A 436 42.45 -9.86 -36.48
N THR A 437 42.17 -10.92 -37.24
CA THR A 437 41.12 -10.98 -38.25
C THR A 437 40.06 -11.96 -37.78
N LEU A 438 38.78 -11.59 -37.84
CA LEU A 438 37.66 -12.50 -37.59
C LEU A 438 37.31 -13.26 -38.90
N SER A 439 37.38 -14.54 -38.91
CA SER A 439 37.04 -15.38 -40.05
C SER A 439 36.36 -16.70 -39.65
N ASN A 440 35.17 -16.94 -40.19
CA ASN A 440 34.35 -18.13 -39.90
C ASN A 440 34.07 -18.30 -38.39
N GLY A 441 33.92 -17.20 -37.65
CA GLY A 441 33.67 -17.20 -36.21
C GLY A 441 34.90 -17.52 -35.35
N GLN A 442 36.12 -17.54 -35.93
CA GLN A 442 37.38 -17.76 -35.25
C GLN A 442 38.31 -16.53 -35.45
N LEU A 443 39.25 -16.35 -34.53
CA LEU A 443 40.24 -15.31 -34.61
C LEU A 443 41.49 -15.83 -35.33
N ILE A 444 42.00 -15.08 -36.33
CA ILE A 444 43.28 -15.35 -36.97
C ILE A 444 44.22 -14.22 -36.53
N PHE A 445 45.26 -14.59 -35.75
CA PHE A 445 46.31 -13.67 -35.37
C PHE A 445 47.47 -13.74 -36.39
N THR A 446 47.94 -12.56 -36.78
CA THR A 446 49.11 -12.37 -37.64
C THR A 446 50.09 -11.45 -36.91
N PRO A 447 51.32 -11.90 -36.55
CA PRO A 447 52.33 -11.06 -35.96
C PRO A 447 52.71 -9.87 -36.84
N ALA A 448 53.25 -8.81 -36.24
CA ALA A 448 53.97 -7.80 -37.01
C ALA A 448 55.25 -8.40 -37.60
N PRO A 449 55.70 -7.97 -38.75
CA PRO A 449 56.95 -8.50 -39.33
C PRO A 449 58.10 -8.46 -38.34
N ASN A 450 58.82 -9.59 -38.22
CA ASN A 450 60.01 -9.77 -37.36
C ASN A 450 59.74 -9.45 -35.87
N PHE A 451 58.49 -9.64 -35.41
CA PHE A 451 58.17 -9.56 -34.00
C PHE A 451 58.16 -10.93 -33.37
N ASN A 452 58.97 -11.14 -32.36
CA ASN A 452 58.93 -12.28 -31.46
C ASN A 452 58.75 -11.80 -30.01
N GLY A 453 58.13 -12.60 -29.15
CA GLY A 453 57.84 -12.28 -27.76
C GLY A 453 56.37 -12.48 -27.38
N ASP A 454 56.01 -12.03 -26.19
CA ASP A 454 54.66 -12.19 -25.66
C ASP A 454 53.67 -11.20 -26.27
N ILE A 455 52.46 -11.68 -26.48
CA ILE A 455 51.32 -10.96 -27.04
C ILE A 455 50.11 -11.09 -26.09
N SER A 456 49.32 -10.05 -25.94
CA SER A 456 48.03 -10.08 -25.27
C SER A 456 47.03 -9.15 -25.89
N PHE A 457 45.81 -9.55 -25.96
CA PHE A 457 44.65 -8.74 -26.34
C PHE A 457 43.39 -9.30 -25.69
N GLU A 458 42.32 -8.50 -25.71
CA GLU A 458 41.00 -8.92 -25.21
C GLU A 458 40.06 -9.13 -26.39
N TYR A 459 39.13 -10.09 -26.23
CA TYR A 459 37.99 -10.26 -27.11
C TYR A 459 36.68 -10.14 -26.34
N THR A 460 35.65 -9.61 -27.01
CA THR A 460 34.31 -9.47 -26.47
C THR A 460 33.40 -10.41 -27.24
N ILE A 461 32.64 -11.21 -26.52
CA ILE A 461 31.57 -12.05 -27.06
C ILE A 461 30.21 -11.48 -26.73
N THR A 462 29.22 -11.83 -27.51
CA THR A 462 27.82 -11.48 -27.27
C THR A 462 26.91 -12.65 -27.61
N ASP A 463 25.84 -12.78 -26.84
CA ASP A 463 24.69 -13.66 -27.09
C ASP A 463 23.59 -12.98 -27.94
N GLY A 464 23.75 -11.70 -28.23
CA GLY A 464 22.77 -10.83 -28.91
C GLY A 464 22.05 -9.87 -27.99
N VAL A 465 22.05 -10.10 -26.66
CA VAL A 465 21.45 -9.26 -25.62
C VAL A 465 22.54 -8.67 -24.72
N ASN A 466 23.39 -9.53 -24.17
CA ASN A 466 24.49 -9.18 -23.28
C ASN A 466 25.84 -9.37 -23.95
N SER A 467 26.89 -8.84 -23.35
CA SER A 467 28.28 -9.01 -23.80
C SER A 467 29.22 -9.19 -22.63
N SER A 468 30.26 -10.00 -22.82
CA SER A 468 31.31 -10.26 -21.84
C SER A 468 32.67 -10.29 -22.51
N THR A 469 33.75 -10.03 -21.76
CA THR A 469 35.11 -9.91 -22.28
C THR A 469 36.05 -10.86 -21.57
N ALA A 470 36.94 -11.51 -22.34
CA ALA A 470 38.04 -12.32 -21.82
C ALA A 470 39.38 -12.00 -22.53
N GLY A 471 40.46 -12.51 -21.95
CA GLY A 471 41.81 -12.29 -22.42
C GLY A 471 42.30 -13.39 -23.34
N VAL A 472 43.13 -13.02 -24.30
CA VAL A 472 43.92 -13.94 -25.09
C VAL A 472 45.41 -13.61 -24.86
N THR A 473 46.18 -14.64 -24.50
CA THR A 473 47.64 -14.52 -24.35
C THR A 473 48.33 -15.46 -25.31
N GLY A 474 49.45 -15.03 -25.85
CA GLY A 474 50.21 -15.84 -26.80
C GLY A 474 51.70 -15.57 -26.74
N THR A 475 52.46 -16.49 -27.32
CA THR A 475 53.90 -16.32 -27.51
C THR A 475 54.22 -16.46 -29.00
N VAL A 476 54.85 -15.45 -29.55
CA VAL A 476 55.41 -15.48 -30.91
C VAL A 476 56.85 -15.99 -30.79
N THR A 477 57.13 -17.08 -31.44
CA THR A 477 58.48 -17.70 -31.41
C THR A 477 59.31 -17.19 -32.60
N PRO A 478 60.61 -16.96 -32.39
CA PRO A 478 61.45 -16.50 -33.46
C PRO A 478 61.68 -17.57 -34.55
N VAL A 479 61.82 -17.15 -35.77
CA VAL A 479 62.21 -17.94 -36.93
C VAL A 479 63.39 -17.24 -37.56
N ASN A 480 64.47 -17.99 -37.86
CA ASN A 480 65.67 -17.39 -38.43
C ASN A 480 65.44 -16.80 -39.83
N ASP A 481 65.61 -15.50 -39.96
CA ASP A 481 65.59 -14.76 -41.21
C ASP A 481 66.93 -14.82 -41.92
N ALA A 482 66.95 -14.50 -43.20
CA ALA A 482 68.16 -14.41 -43.96
C ALA A 482 68.87 -13.07 -43.78
N ALA A 483 70.13 -13.12 -43.36
CA ALA A 483 70.94 -11.90 -43.25
C ALA A 483 71.05 -11.12 -44.60
N ILE A 484 70.90 -9.80 -44.53
CA ILE A 484 70.98 -8.93 -45.66
C ILE A 484 72.43 -8.36 -45.75
N ILE A 485 73.11 -8.69 -46.83
CA ILE A 485 74.46 -8.13 -47.14
C ILE A 485 74.28 -7.01 -48.11
N ALA A 486 74.77 -5.83 -47.74
CA ALA A 486 74.77 -4.64 -48.58
C ALA A 486 76.18 -3.96 -48.56
N GLY A 487 76.46 -3.16 -49.53
CA GLY A 487 77.72 -2.41 -49.59
C GLY A 487 78.40 -2.46 -50.97
N ASP A 488 79.65 -2.17 -51.00
CA ASP A 488 80.46 -2.16 -52.23
C ASP A 488 81.06 -3.54 -52.46
N ASP A 489 80.45 -4.32 -53.34
CA ASP A 489 80.87 -5.66 -53.73
C ASP A 489 81.58 -5.74 -55.10
N ILE A 490 81.80 -4.57 -55.67
CA ILE A 490 82.45 -4.44 -57.00
C ILE A 490 83.83 -3.84 -56.83
N GLY A 491 84.84 -4.66 -56.97
CA GLY A 491 86.20 -4.26 -56.97
C GLY A 491 86.80 -4.11 -58.39
N ALA A 492 87.67 -3.12 -58.56
CA ALA A 492 88.44 -2.97 -59.79
C ALA A 492 89.88 -2.69 -59.47
N VAL A 493 90.73 -3.53 -59.93
CA VAL A 493 92.18 -3.32 -59.86
C VAL A 493 92.75 -3.11 -61.29
N THR A 494 93.70 -2.24 -61.44
CA THR A 494 94.34 -2.04 -62.72
C THR A 494 95.77 -2.52 -62.66
N GLU A 495 96.07 -3.49 -63.44
CA GLU A 495 97.44 -3.99 -63.73
C GLU A 495 98.17 -2.91 -64.54
N ASP A 496 99.44 -2.76 -64.41
CA ASP A 496 100.29 -1.75 -65.09
C ASP A 496 100.21 -0.33 -64.55
N ALA A 497 99.65 -0.01 -63.39
CA ALA A 497 99.79 1.29 -62.73
C ALA A 497 101.16 1.35 -62.02
N SER A 498 101.87 2.47 -62.16
CA SER A 498 103.22 2.63 -61.51
C SER A 498 103.09 3.63 -60.34
N PRO A 499 103.30 3.24 -59.11
CA PRO A 499 103.54 1.87 -58.57
C PRO A 499 102.31 1.00 -58.63
N ASP A 500 102.51 -0.33 -58.79
CA ASP A 500 101.46 -1.32 -58.81
C ASP A 500 100.70 -1.31 -57.51
N VAL A 501 99.49 -0.77 -57.54
CA VAL A 501 98.57 -0.81 -56.43
C VAL A 501 97.39 -1.76 -56.84
N LEU A 502 97.61 -3.02 -56.54
CA LEU A 502 96.56 -4.06 -56.79
C LEU A 502 95.69 -4.29 -55.56
N THR A 503 95.17 -3.18 -55.03
CA THR A 503 94.23 -3.28 -53.88
C THR A 503 93.03 -2.46 -54.15
N ASP A 504 91.93 -3.03 -54.00
CA ASP A 504 90.62 -2.36 -53.90
C ASP A 504 90.05 -2.58 -52.52
N THR A 505 89.30 -1.62 -51.99
CA THR A 505 88.74 -1.66 -50.67
C THR A 505 87.28 -1.27 -50.74
N GLY A 506 86.45 -2.22 -50.42
CA GLY A 506 85.01 -2.02 -50.24
C GLY A 506 84.62 -2.22 -48.78
N VAL A 507 83.50 -1.64 -48.41
CA VAL A 507 82.86 -1.92 -47.07
C VAL A 507 81.55 -2.67 -47.31
N LEU A 508 81.47 -3.86 -46.81
CA LEU A 508 80.24 -4.62 -46.73
C LEU A 508 79.65 -4.46 -45.34
N THR A 509 78.37 -4.24 -45.29
CA THR A 509 77.53 -4.30 -44.06
C THR A 509 76.65 -5.53 -44.10
N VAL A 510 76.56 -6.17 -43.02
CA VAL A 510 75.56 -7.29 -42.79
C VAL A 510 74.60 -6.83 -41.74
N THR A 511 73.33 -6.96 -42.02
CA THR A 511 72.26 -6.74 -41.04
C THR A 511 71.41 -7.97 -40.97
N ASP A 512 71.07 -8.39 -39.75
CA ASP A 512 70.20 -9.49 -39.48
C ASP A 512 69.13 -9.05 -38.52
N VAL A 513 67.87 -9.37 -38.79
CA VAL A 513 66.71 -8.95 -37.94
C VAL A 513 66.60 -9.79 -36.68
N ASP A 514 67.20 -10.99 -36.68
CA ASP A 514 67.16 -11.89 -35.51
C ASP A 514 68.23 -11.53 -34.46
N GLY A 515 69.19 -10.66 -34.81
CA GLY A 515 70.17 -10.10 -33.92
C GLY A 515 71.62 -10.22 -34.47
N GLU A 516 72.53 -9.45 -33.86
CA GLU A 516 73.95 -9.33 -34.31
C GLU A 516 74.74 -10.64 -34.05
N ASP A 517 74.27 -11.56 -33.24
CA ASP A 517 75.00 -12.77 -32.88
C ASP A 517 75.04 -13.80 -34.03
N GLU A 518 74.18 -13.68 -35.05
CA GLU A 518 74.12 -14.58 -36.21
C GLU A 518 74.87 -14.01 -37.41
N VAL A 519 75.44 -12.80 -37.28
CA VAL A 519 76.14 -12.08 -38.35
C VAL A 519 77.62 -12.41 -38.31
N ALA A 520 78.06 -13.37 -39.12
CA ALA A 520 79.44 -13.68 -39.26
C ALA A 520 79.87 -13.89 -40.73
N PHE A 521 80.81 -13.12 -41.22
CA PHE A 521 81.50 -13.43 -42.48
C PHE A 521 82.43 -14.63 -42.28
N LYS A 522 82.18 -15.71 -43.01
CA LYS A 522 83.09 -16.82 -43.05
C LYS A 522 84.27 -16.44 -43.97
N THR A 523 85.47 -16.36 -43.42
CA THR A 523 86.70 -16.15 -44.12
C THR A 523 87.22 -17.39 -44.85
#